data_a72d4c46dc23a18a493ca4f69c95460c
#
_entry.id   a72d4c46dc23a18a493ca4f69c95460c
#
_cell.length_a   1.000
_cell.length_b   1.000
_cell.length_c   1.000
_cell.angle_alpha   90.00
_cell.angle_beta   90.00
_cell.angle_gamma   90.00
#
_symmetry.space_group_name_H-M   'P 1'
#
loop_
_entity.id
_entity.type
_entity.pdbx_description
1 polymer ?
#
loop_
_entity_poly.entity_id
_entity_poly.type
_entity_poly.pdbx_seq_one_letter_code
_entity_poly.pdbx_strand_id
1 'polypeptide(L)'
;MSKLSSNQTKTKSSGSFFRSNPVMNRLNKMDVVSAAPDEKAAGYGRITVKTAYFLLMTVVGMLAYLMLNQLLFSGQTQTLSIAYKGFTFTTSVMTIIFAAVASVLAIVTQLIAAFVPASIPVTGTVYSMCQGFIISFLVFTVIKGYEYLGLLALAITVVVVFTMSILYTTGVIRVTKKFKMVLMTLLFGMIGISLFSLIGFLIPLTRPFVSSILGNFWVSIALTVLSLIIACLFLISDFAVIDHVVENRMPAKYEWMASFGLAFTILWIYVKILDLLIQIVGKSKK
;
A
#
# COMPACT_ATOMS: atom_id res chain seq x y z
N MET A 1 61.29 0.27 -7.37
CA MET A 1 60.50 1.30 -8.07
C MET A 1 59.66 0.61 -9.12
N SER A 2 58.38 0.45 -8.88
CA SER A 2 57.34 0.34 -9.91
C SER A 2 55.96 0.54 -9.22
N LYS A 3 55.33 1.65 -9.53
CA LYS A 3 53.99 2.04 -9.07
C LYS A 3 52.94 1.19 -9.79
N LEU A 4 52.24 0.34 -9.07
CA LEU A 4 51.02 -0.28 -9.58
C LEU A 4 49.87 0.72 -9.40
N SER A 5 49.51 1.36 -10.52
CA SER A 5 48.33 2.22 -10.65
C SER A 5 47.10 1.31 -10.63
N SER A 6 46.27 1.36 -9.58
CA SER A 6 44.98 0.74 -9.55
C SER A 6 43.99 1.60 -10.37
N ASN A 7 43.74 1.16 -11.60
CA ASN A 7 42.66 1.67 -12.44
C ASN A 7 41.32 1.18 -11.88
N GLN A 8 40.71 1.99 -11.01
CA GLN A 8 39.29 1.82 -10.69
C GLN A 8 38.46 2.28 -11.89
N THR A 9 38.02 1.33 -12.65
CA THR A 9 36.98 1.52 -13.68
C THR A 9 35.69 1.94 -13.01
N LYS A 10 35.46 3.26 -12.96
CA LYS A 10 34.13 3.83 -12.69
C LYS A 10 33.18 3.42 -13.81
N THR A 11 32.47 2.33 -13.66
CA THR A 11 31.27 2.05 -14.45
C THR A 11 30.22 3.10 -14.13
N LYS A 12 30.12 4.12 -15.00
CA LYS A 12 28.99 5.06 -15.04
C LYS A 12 27.71 4.27 -15.26
N SER A 13 26.99 3.94 -14.18
CA SER A 13 25.61 3.50 -14.26
C SER A 13 24.75 4.66 -14.80
N SER A 14 24.33 4.50 -16.04
CA SER A 14 23.37 5.38 -16.70
C SER A 14 22.10 5.47 -15.87
N GLY A 15 21.84 6.64 -15.27
CA GLY A 15 20.69 6.89 -14.42
C GLY A 15 19.39 6.64 -15.16
N SER A 16 18.63 5.65 -14.71
CA SER A 16 17.26 5.44 -15.14
C SER A 16 16.31 6.23 -14.24
N PHE A 17 15.58 7.15 -14.81
CA PHE A 17 14.75 8.19 -14.18
C PHE A 17 13.38 7.67 -13.68
N PHE A 18 13.13 6.36 -13.63
CA PHE A 18 11.82 5.79 -13.33
C PHE A 18 11.79 5.08 -11.98
N ARG A 19 10.92 5.54 -11.10
CA ARG A 19 10.82 5.23 -9.68
C ARG A 19 9.58 4.37 -9.39
N SER A 20 9.75 3.10 -9.01
CA SER A 20 8.75 2.31 -8.30
C SER A 20 8.50 2.90 -6.91
N ASN A 21 7.65 2.34 -6.06
CA ASN A 21 7.36 2.80 -4.70
C ASN A 21 8.45 3.75 -4.12
N PRO A 22 8.11 4.99 -3.68
CA PRO A 22 9.11 6.01 -3.29
C PRO A 22 10.14 5.52 -2.27
N VAL A 23 9.74 4.61 -1.37
CA VAL A 23 10.60 4.00 -0.35
C VAL A 23 11.59 3.03 -1.03
N MET A 24 11.09 2.15 -1.88
CA MET A 24 11.89 1.16 -2.59
C MET A 24 12.82 1.75 -3.65
N ASN A 25 12.44 2.88 -4.21
CA ASN A 25 13.27 3.54 -5.22
C ASN A 25 14.52 4.23 -4.63
N ARG A 26 14.49 4.62 -3.37
CA ARG A 26 15.70 5.07 -2.69
C ARG A 26 16.73 3.95 -2.55
N LEU A 27 16.28 2.71 -2.31
CA LEU A 27 17.16 1.53 -2.27
C LEU A 27 17.83 1.26 -3.63
N ASN A 28 17.11 1.42 -4.73
CA ASN A 28 17.66 1.24 -6.08
C ASN A 28 18.60 2.38 -6.54
N LYS A 29 18.52 3.55 -5.93
CA LYS A 29 19.36 4.73 -6.26
C LYS A 29 20.59 4.87 -5.41
N MET A 30 20.63 4.21 -4.26
CA MET A 30 21.84 4.17 -3.48
C MET A 30 22.88 3.39 -4.27
N ASP A 31 24.01 4.01 -4.59
CA ASP A 31 25.20 3.28 -5.01
C ASP A 31 25.37 2.12 -4.05
N VAL A 32 25.67 0.93 -4.57
CA VAL A 32 25.74 -0.31 -3.78
C VAL A 32 26.69 -0.10 -2.61
N VAL A 33 26.12 0.33 -1.47
CA VAL A 33 26.84 0.42 -0.21
C VAL A 33 26.75 -0.96 0.41
N SER A 34 27.71 -1.83 0.06
CA SER A 34 27.85 -3.11 0.75
C SER A 34 28.11 -2.86 2.23
N ALA A 35 27.55 -3.72 3.08
CA ALA A 35 27.83 -3.67 4.52
C ALA A 35 29.33 -3.73 4.76
N ALA A 36 29.83 -2.92 5.70
CA ALA A 36 31.21 -3.03 6.17
C ALA A 36 31.48 -4.46 6.72
N PRO A 37 32.73 -4.95 6.74
CA PRO A 37 33.04 -6.31 7.22
C PRO A 37 32.44 -6.65 8.57
N ASP A 38 32.25 -5.67 9.45
CA ASP A 38 31.67 -5.82 10.80
C ASP A 38 30.17 -5.51 10.87
N GLU A 39 29.52 -5.05 9.78
CA GLU A 39 28.11 -4.70 9.75
C GLU A 39 27.26 -5.88 9.26
N LYS A 40 26.17 -6.17 9.97
CA LYS A 40 25.23 -7.23 9.56
C LYS A 40 24.58 -6.89 8.22
N ALA A 41 24.81 -7.75 7.21
CA ALA A 41 24.16 -7.66 5.90
C ALA A 41 22.68 -8.02 6.00
N ALA A 42 21.84 -7.43 5.14
CA ALA A 42 20.40 -7.72 5.05
C ALA A 42 20.16 -9.19 4.67
N GLY A 43 19.06 -9.75 5.18
CA GLY A 43 18.69 -11.14 4.94
C GLY A 43 17.18 -11.34 4.72
N TYR A 44 16.81 -12.27 3.84
CA TYR A 44 15.41 -12.58 3.51
C TYR A 44 14.56 -12.86 4.75
N GLY A 45 15.02 -13.72 5.66
CA GLY A 45 14.26 -14.09 6.85
C GLY A 45 13.95 -12.89 7.74
N ARG A 46 14.88 -11.95 7.90
CA ARG A 46 14.66 -10.75 8.71
C ARG A 46 13.70 -9.76 8.02
N ILE A 47 13.75 -9.66 6.69
CA ILE A 47 12.79 -8.86 5.92
C ILE A 47 11.40 -9.45 6.07
N THR A 48 11.25 -10.78 5.94
CA THR A 48 9.96 -11.48 6.12
C THR A 48 9.38 -11.26 7.51
N VAL A 49 10.19 -11.40 8.57
CA VAL A 49 9.75 -11.18 9.95
C VAL A 49 9.30 -9.74 10.18
N LYS A 50 10.03 -8.75 9.65
CA LYS A 50 9.65 -7.33 9.76
C LYS A 50 8.40 -7.01 8.93
N THR A 51 8.22 -7.65 7.78
CA THR A 51 6.97 -7.52 7.00
C THR A 51 5.79 -8.10 7.78
N ALA A 52 5.95 -9.29 8.35
CA ALA A 52 4.94 -9.91 9.21
C ALA A 52 4.62 -9.03 10.44
N TYR A 53 5.62 -8.37 11.02
CA TYR A 53 5.42 -7.39 12.09
C TYR A 53 4.48 -6.25 11.66
N PHE A 54 4.69 -5.62 10.50
CA PHE A 54 3.80 -4.55 10.02
C PHE A 54 2.38 -5.06 9.74
N LEU A 55 2.24 -6.25 9.17
CA LEU A 55 0.92 -6.87 8.95
C LEU A 55 0.23 -7.19 10.28
N LEU A 56 0.97 -7.65 11.28
CA LEU A 56 0.44 -7.88 12.63
C LEU A 56 0.00 -6.56 13.29
N MET A 57 0.76 -5.48 13.12
CA MET A 57 0.34 -4.15 13.61
C MET A 57 -0.93 -3.65 12.93
N THR A 58 -1.20 -4.05 11.69
CA THR A 58 -2.49 -3.80 11.05
C THR A 58 -3.63 -4.51 11.79
N VAL A 59 -3.43 -5.77 12.18
CA VAL A 59 -4.41 -6.52 13.00
C VAL A 59 -4.62 -5.84 14.35
N VAL A 60 -3.55 -5.36 15.01
CA VAL A 60 -3.67 -4.58 16.25
C VAL A 60 -4.52 -3.32 16.04
N GLY A 61 -4.32 -2.62 14.93
CA GLY A 61 -5.15 -1.46 14.55
C GLY A 61 -6.63 -1.83 14.34
N MET A 62 -6.91 -2.99 13.75
CA MET A 62 -8.28 -3.50 13.60
C MET A 62 -8.93 -3.76 14.98
N LEU A 63 -8.22 -4.39 15.89
CA LEU A 63 -8.70 -4.64 17.26
C LEU A 63 -8.90 -3.35 18.04
N ALA A 64 -8.01 -2.36 17.86
CA ALA A 64 -8.14 -1.06 18.48
C ALA A 64 -9.43 -0.35 18.03
N TYR A 65 -9.79 -0.44 16.76
CA TYR A 65 -11.08 0.07 16.27
C TYR A 65 -12.27 -0.61 16.97
N LEU A 66 -12.28 -1.95 17.04
CA LEU A 66 -13.39 -2.70 17.66
C LEU A 66 -13.56 -2.33 19.15
N MET A 67 -12.45 -2.23 19.88
CA MET A 67 -12.46 -1.80 21.28
C MET A 67 -12.99 -0.37 21.44
N LEU A 68 -12.48 0.59 20.67
CA LEU A 68 -12.93 1.98 20.73
C LEU A 68 -14.41 2.12 20.33
N ASN A 69 -14.83 1.39 19.31
CA ASN A 69 -16.24 1.41 18.88
C ASN A 69 -17.17 0.89 19.98
N GLN A 70 -16.79 -0.13 20.71
CA GLN A 70 -17.60 -0.71 21.80
C GLN A 70 -17.56 0.15 23.07
N LEU A 71 -16.40 0.71 23.44
CA LEU A 71 -16.22 1.43 24.69
C LEU A 71 -16.68 2.91 24.63
N LEU A 72 -16.38 3.58 23.52
CA LEU A 72 -16.56 5.04 23.42
C LEU A 72 -17.73 5.46 22.53
N PHE A 73 -18.10 4.65 21.53
CA PHE A 73 -19.07 5.09 20.52
C PHE A 73 -20.44 4.42 20.66
N SER A 74 -20.59 3.35 21.43
CA SER A 74 -21.86 2.63 21.60
C SER A 74 -22.97 3.44 22.32
N GLY A 75 -22.62 4.48 23.07
CA GLY A 75 -23.54 5.35 23.80
C GLY A 75 -23.82 6.71 23.15
N GLN A 76 -23.31 6.96 21.94
CA GLN A 76 -23.43 8.28 21.30
C GLN A 76 -24.81 8.49 20.68
N THR A 77 -25.46 9.62 21.03
CA THR A 77 -26.77 9.99 20.51
C THR A 77 -26.73 10.67 19.14
N GLN A 78 -25.60 11.28 18.78
CA GLN A 78 -25.42 11.91 17.47
C GLN A 78 -24.99 10.87 16.44
N THR A 79 -25.91 10.45 15.60
CA THR A 79 -25.65 9.50 14.52
C THR A 79 -25.85 10.17 13.16
N LEU A 80 -25.06 9.75 12.17
CA LEU A 80 -25.16 10.20 10.79
C LEU A 80 -25.37 8.98 9.88
N SER A 81 -26.35 9.09 8.98
CA SER A 81 -26.60 8.08 7.96
C SER A 81 -25.88 8.44 6.66
N ILE A 82 -25.02 7.56 6.19
CA ILE A 82 -24.21 7.77 4.98
C ILE A 82 -24.45 6.60 4.02
N ALA A 83 -24.50 6.92 2.72
CA ALA A 83 -24.54 5.92 1.66
C ALA A 83 -23.15 5.80 1.00
N TYR A 84 -22.66 4.57 0.89
CA TYR A 84 -21.39 4.26 0.23
C TYR A 84 -21.52 3.01 -0.64
N LYS A 85 -21.33 3.14 -1.95
CA LYS A 85 -21.32 2.03 -2.93
C LYS A 85 -22.48 1.02 -2.81
N GLY A 86 -23.69 1.52 -2.54
CA GLY A 86 -24.89 0.68 -2.39
C GLY A 86 -25.18 0.22 -0.96
N PHE A 87 -24.31 0.52 0.00
CA PHE A 87 -24.55 0.30 1.42
C PHE A 87 -24.96 1.61 2.09
N THR A 88 -26.04 1.57 2.88
CA THR A 88 -26.42 2.65 3.80
C THR A 88 -26.07 2.21 5.20
N PHE A 89 -25.32 3.03 5.92
CA PHE A 89 -24.93 2.74 7.30
C PHE A 89 -25.17 3.96 8.18
N THR A 90 -25.53 3.69 9.42
CA THR A 90 -25.68 4.73 10.45
C THR A 90 -24.58 4.52 11.48
N THR A 91 -23.82 5.56 11.74
CA THR A 91 -22.69 5.51 12.68
C THR A 91 -22.60 6.81 13.47
N SER A 92 -21.90 6.76 14.59
CA SER A 92 -21.66 7.93 15.42
C SER A 92 -20.75 8.93 14.68
N VAL A 93 -21.00 10.21 14.86
CA VAL A 93 -20.15 11.29 14.33
C VAL A 93 -18.70 11.14 14.82
N MET A 94 -18.50 10.71 16.06
CA MET A 94 -17.18 10.46 16.64
C MET A 94 -16.43 9.36 15.88
N THR A 95 -17.10 8.26 15.51
CA THR A 95 -16.47 7.18 14.72
C THR A 95 -15.96 7.70 13.37
N ILE A 96 -16.72 8.58 12.72
CA ILE A 96 -16.32 9.20 11.45
C ILE A 96 -15.10 10.11 11.65
N ILE A 97 -15.10 10.93 12.71
CA ILE A 97 -13.96 11.80 13.03
C ILE A 97 -12.70 10.98 13.27
N PHE A 98 -12.77 9.92 14.08
CA PHE A 98 -11.61 9.05 14.33
C PHE A 98 -11.12 8.35 13.05
N ALA A 99 -12.02 7.88 12.18
CA ALA A 99 -11.65 7.30 10.90
C ALA A 99 -10.99 8.34 9.96
N ALA A 100 -11.48 9.58 9.96
CA ALA A 100 -10.86 10.67 9.21
C ALA A 100 -9.46 11.02 9.74
N VAL A 101 -9.31 11.14 11.07
CA VAL A 101 -8.00 11.37 11.72
C VAL A 101 -7.03 10.23 11.42
N ALA A 102 -7.46 8.97 11.52
CA ALA A 102 -6.64 7.82 11.16
C ALA A 102 -6.20 7.86 9.69
N SER A 103 -7.08 8.29 8.78
CA SER A 103 -6.76 8.42 7.35
C SER A 103 -5.72 9.50 7.09
N VAL A 104 -5.85 10.68 7.72
CA VAL A 104 -4.88 11.76 7.62
C VAL A 104 -3.53 11.32 8.21
N LEU A 105 -3.56 10.67 9.38
CA LEU A 105 -2.35 10.19 10.05
C LEU A 105 -1.63 9.11 9.22
N ALA A 106 -2.38 8.22 8.56
CA ALA A 106 -1.81 7.25 7.63
C ALA A 106 -1.10 7.92 6.45
N ILE A 107 -1.70 8.96 5.85
CA ILE A 107 -1.07 9.70 4.74
C ILE A 107 0.20 10.42 5.23
N VAL A 108 0.14 11.10 6.37
CA VAL A 108 1.28 11.84 6.93
C VAL A 108 2.44 10.89 7.26
N THR A 109 2.17 9.79 7.95
CA THR A 109 3.20 8.79 8.31
C THR A 109 3.81 8.12 7.08
N GLN A 110 3.00 7.85 6.04
CA GLN A 110 3.49 7.35 4.76
C GLN A 110 4.43 8.35 4.07
N LEU A 111 4.09 9.63 4.07
CA LEU A 111 4.96 10.68 3.52
C LEU A 111 6.25 10.80 4.31
N ILE A 112 6.19 10.81 5.65
CA ILE A 112 7.39 10.85 6.50
C ILE A 112 8.28 9.62 6.22
N ALA A 113 7.71 8.41 6.15
CA ALA A 113 8.46 7.20 5.81
C ALA A 113 9.13 7.28 4.43
N ALA A 114 8.49 7.94 3.46
CA ALA A 114 9.05 8.13 2.12
C ALA A 114 10.22 9.13 2.12
N PHE A 115 10.18 10.17 2.96
CA PHE A 115 11.23 11.20 3.00
C PHE A 115 12.34 10.91 4.03
N VAL A 116 12.01 10.25 5.14
CA VAL A 116 12.93 9.96 6.25
C VAL A 116 12.98 8.45 6.51
N PRO A 117 13.81 7.68 5.77
CA PRO A 117 13.85 6.22 5.91
C PRO A 117 14.22 5.71 7.31
N ALA A 118 14.97 6.48 8.07
CA ALA A 118 15.33 6.13 9.45
C ALA A 118 14.11 6.07 10.39
N SER A 119 13.03 6.77 10.08
CA SER A 119 11.81 6.80 10.88
C SER A 119 10.88 5.61 10.62
N ILE A 120 11.14 4.79 9.59
CA ILE A 120 10.25 3.72 9.14
C ILE A 120 9.83 2.75 10.26
N PRO A 121 10.68 2.33 11.19
CA PRO A 121 10.23 1.45 12.27
C PRO A 121 9.05 2.03 13.06
N VAL A 122 9.04 3.33 13.30
CA VAL A 122 7.98 4.03 14.03
C VAL A 122 6.84 4.44 13.09
N THR A 123 7.14 5.16 12.03
CA THR A 123 6.13 5.68 11.09
C THR A 123 5.40 4.56 10.36
N GLY A 124 6.10 3.49 9.99
CA GLY A 124 5.51 2.30 9.38
C GLY A 124 4.57 1.55 10.34
N THR A 125 4.92 1.48 11.64
CA THR A 125 4.05 0.90 12.67
C THR A 125 2.78 1.71 12.82
N VAL A 126 2.89 3.03 12.96
CA VAL A 126 1.72 3.92 13.07
C VAL A 126 0.85 3.84 11.80
N TYR A 127 1.47 3.86 10.62
CA TYR A 127 0.78 3.66 9.35
C TYR A 127 -0.04 2.36 9.34
N SER A 128 0.59 1.24 9.71
CA SER A 128 -0.05 -0.08 9.71
C SER A 128 -1.24 -0.14 10.68
N MET A 129 -1.10 0.45 11.87
CA MET A 129 -2.21 0.54 12.84
C MET A 129 -3.35 1.41 12.29
N CYS A 130 -3.06 2.56 11.71
CA CYS A 130 -4.07 3.43 11.11
C CYS A 130 -4.79 2.72 9.94
N GLN A 131 -4.06 2.00 9.10
CA GLN A 131 -4.65 1.20 8.02
C GLN A 131 -5.58 0.11 8.56
N GLY A 132 -5.16 -0.60 9.61
CA GLY A 132 -6.01 -1.58 10.28
C GLY A 132 -7.29 -0.97 10.84
N PHE A 133 -7.19 0.20 11.46
CA PHE A 133 -8.34 0.95 11.97
C PHE A 133 -9.33 1.31 10.84
N ILE A 134 -8.83 1.82 9.71
CA ILE A 134 -9.65 2.17 8.53
C ILE A 134 -10.31 0.94 7.92
N ILE A 135 -9.57 -0.16 7.78
CA ILE A 135 -10.10 -1.43 7.29
C ILE A 135 -11.24 -1.92 8.18
N SER A 136 -11.04 -1.87 9.50
CA SER A 136 -12.05 -2.30 10.48
C SER A 136 -13.30 -1.41 10.43
N PHE A 137 -13.13 -0.09 10.28
CA PHE A 137 -14.24 0.83 10.04
C PHE A 137 -15.03 0.44 8.77
N LEU A 138 -14.37 0.14 7.67
CA LEU A 138 -15.04 -0.31 6.44
C LEU A 138 -15.80 -1.62 6.66
N VAL A 139 -15.18 -2.63 7.27
CA VAL A 139 -15.75 -3.97 7.42
C VAL A 139 -16.89 -3.99 8.44
N PHE A 140 -16.71 -3.39 9.61
CA PHE A 140 -17.67 -3.53 10.73
C PHE A 140 -18.70 -2.40 10.81
N THR A 141 -18.47 -1.28 10.12
CA THR A 141 -19.42 -0.15 10.13
C THR A 141 -20.08 0.05 8.77
N VAL A 142 -19.29 0.14 7.69
CA VAL A 142 -19.82 0.48 6.36
C VAL A 142 -20.58 -0.70 5.75
N ILE A 143 -20.00 -1.91 5.81
CA ILE A 143 -20.59 -3.13 5.25
C ILE A 143 -21.19 -4.06 6.31
N LYS A 144 -21.69 -3.49 7.39
CA LYS A 144 -22.31 -4.23 8.49
C LYS A 144 -23.31 -5.27 7.97
N GLY A 145 -23.19 -6.52 8.46
CA GLY A 145 -23.95 -7.69 8.00
C GLY A 145 -23.31 -8.42 6.82
N TYR A 146 -22.17 -7.93 6.32
CA TYR A 146 -21.37 -8.55 5.25
C TYR A 146 -19.88 -8.63 5.64
N GLU A 147 -19.61 -8.76 6.93
CA GLU A 147 -18.25 -8.76 7.50
C GLU A 147 -17.38 -9.90 6.93
N TYR A 148 -18.02 -10.98 6.46
CA TYR A 148 -17.34 -12.11 5.78
C TYR A 148 -16.57 -11.66 4.52
N LEU A 149 -16.95 -10.52 3.89
CA LEU A 149 -16.22 -9.96 2.75
C LEU A 149 -14.79 -9.56 3.13
N GLY A 150 -14.57 -9.11 4.37
CA GLY A 150 -13.23 -8.82 4.89
C GLY A 150 -12.36 -10.07 4.95
N LEU A 151 -12.91 -11.19 5.42
CA LEU A 151 -12.22 -12.48 5.45
C LEU A 151 -11.99 -13.05 4.05
N LEU A 152 -12.99 -12.92 3.17
CA LEU A 152 -12.87 -13.34 1.77
C LEU A 152 -11.79 -12.53 1.04
N ALA A 153 -11.74 -11.21 1.25
CA ALA A 153 -10.69 -10.35 0.71
C ALA A 153 -9.31 -10.77 1.19
N LEU A 154 -9.18 -11.14 2.48
CA LEU A 154 -7.92 -11.64 3.04
C LEU A 154 -7.49 -12.94 2.36
N ALA A 155 -8.40 -13.91 2.23
CA ALA A 155 -8.11 -15.19 1.58
C ALA A 155 -7.66 -14.99 0.12
N ILE A 156 -8.37 -14.15 -0.64
CA ILE A 156 -8.00 -13.83 -2.03
C ILE A 156 -6.64 -13.12 -2.06
N THR A 157 -6.37 -12.19 -1.13
CA THR A 157 -5.08 -11.49 -1.06
C THR A 157 -3.93 -12.47 -0.85
N VAL A 158 -4.07 -13.43 0.07
CA VAL A 158 -3.05 -14.47 0.31
C VAL A 158 -2.78 -15.27 -0.96
N VAL A 159 -3.84 -15.70 -1.68
CA VAL A 159 -3.70 -16.43 -2.95
C VAL A 159 -2.99 -15.58 -4.00
N VAL A 160 -3.36 -14.30 -4.14
CA VAL A 160 -2.72 -13.37 -5.10
C VAL A 160 -1.24 -13.17 -4.76
N VAL A 161 -0.90 -12.89 -3.50
CA VAL A 161 0.49 -12.70 -3.07
C VAL A 161 1.32 -13.96 -3.32
N PHE A 162 0.78 -15.14 -3.00
CA PHE A 162 1.44 -16.42 -3.23
C PHE A 162 1.65 -16.68 -4.73
N THR A 163 0.63 -16.45 -5.56
CA THR A 163 0.71 -16.59 -7.01
C THR A 163 1.76 -15.65 -7.61
N MET A 164 1.77 -14.37 -7.19
CA MET A 164 2.76 -13.40 -7.67
C MET A 164 4.18 -13.76 -7.23
N SER A 165 4.35 -14.32 -6.03
CA SER A 165 5.64 -14.83 -5.54
C SER A 165 6.13 -15.98 -6.41
N ILE A 166 5.26 -16.93 -6.78
CA ILE A 166 5.62 -18.03 -7.69
C ILE A 166 6.00 -17.50 -9.08
N LEU A 167 5.20 -16.62 -9.66
CA LEU A 167 5.46 -16.02 -10.99
C LEU A 167 6.80 -15.28 -11.03
N TYR A 168 7.16 -14.62 -9.91
CA TYR A 168 8.44 -13.96 -9.77
C TYR A 168 9.59 -14.96 -9.63
N THR A 169 9.51 -15.94 -8.72
CA THR A 169 10.58 -16.92 -8.47
C THR A 169 10.81 -17.85 -9.64
N THR A 170 9.78 -18.22 -10.40
CA THR A 170 9.90 -19.02 -11.64
C THR A 170 10.45 -18.22 -12.83
N GLY A 171 10.61 -16.90 -12.68
CA GLY A 171 11.13 -16.02 -13.72
C GLY A 171 10.20 -15.79 -14.91
N VAL A 172 8.91 -16.17 -14.76
CA VAL A 172 7.85 -15.88 -15.77
C VAL A 172 7.70 -14.37 -15.96
N ILE A 173 7.76 -13.61 -14.87
CA ILE A 173 7.74 -12.14 -14.92
C ILE A 173 9.09 -11.61 -14.42
N ARG A 174 9.81 -10.96 -15.31
CA ARG A 174 11.12 -10.34 -15.00
C ARG A 174 11.00 -8.83 -14.90
N VAL A 175 11.54 -8.26 -13.83
CA VAL A 175 11.53 -6.79 -13.61
C VAL A 175 12.62 -6.15 -14.47
N THR A 176 12.25 -5.77 -15.70
CA THR A 176 13.12 -5.08 -16.65
C THR A 176 12.96 -3.56 -16.54
N LYS A 177 13.85 -2.79 -17.20
CA LYS A 177 13.71 -1.33 -17.31
C LYS A 177 12.38 -0.93 -17.98
N LYS A 178 11.96 -1.67 -19.02
CA LYS A 178 10.68 -1.46 -19.71
C LYS A 178 9.50 -1.72 -18.77
N PHE A 179 9.55 -2.81 -17.99
CA PHE A 179 8.53 -3.13 -16.98
C PHE A 179 8.37 -1.98 -15.97
N LYS A 180 9.47 -1.48 -15.39
CA LYS A 180 9.45 -0.35 -14.46
C LYS A 180 8.88 0.92 -15.10
N MET A 181 9.18 1.20 -16.36
CA MET A 181 8.66 2.35 -17.09
C MET A 181 7.14 2.26 -17.26
N VAL A 182 6.63 1.11 -17.73
CA VAL A 182 5.18 0.88 -17.87
C VAL A 182 4.46 1.01 -16.53
N LEU A 183 5.01 0.39 -15.49
CA LEU A 183 4.45 0.45 -14.13
C LEU A 183 4.32 1.89 -13.63
N MET A 184 5.34 2.71 -13.87
CA MET A 184 5.31 4.12 -13.49
C MET A 184 4.34 4.94 -14.30
N THR A 185 4.24 4.70 -15.60
CA THR A 185 3.26 5.37 -16.45
C THR A 185 1.84 5.08 -15.98
N LEU A 186 1.54 3.81 -15.65
CA LEU A 186 0.24 3.42 -15.10
C LEU A 186 -0.05 4.09 -13.75
N LEU A 187 0.95 4.13 -12.86
CA LEU A 187 0.82 4.81 -11.57
C LEU A 187 0.52 6.30 -11.71
N PHE A 188 1.30 7.00 -12.54
CA PHE A 188 1.06 8.43 -12.79
C PHE A 188 -0.28 8.68 -13.46
N GLY A 189 -0.72 7.79 -14.35
CA GLY A 189 -2.06 7.83 -14.93
C GLY A 189 -3.15 7.73 -13.86
N MET A 190 -3.03 6.79 -12.92
CA MET A 190 -3.98 6.63 -11.81
C MET A 190 -3.95 7.83 -10.86
N ILE A 191 -2.77 8.36 -10.54
CA ILE A 191 -2.65 9.58 -9.73
C ILE A 191 -3.32 10.75 -10.45
N GLY A 192 -3.09 10.89 -11.76
CA GLY A 192 -3.72 11.93 -12.57
C GLY A 192 -5.25 11.85 -12.55
N ILE A 193 -5.82 10.66 -12.73
CA ILE A 193 -7.28 10.43 -12.61
C ILE A 193 -7.78 10.80 -11.21
N SER A 194 -7.05 10.41 -10.16
CA SER A 194 -7.42 10.70 -8.78
C SER A 194 -7.39 12.21 -8.47
N LEU A 195 -6.36 12.92 -8.93
CA LEU A 195 -6.26 14.38 -8.78
C LEU A 195 -7.34 15.10 -9.58
N PHE A 196 -7.57 14.70 -10.83
CA PHE A 196 -8.65 15.25 -11.65
C PHE A 196 -10.01 15.07 -10.97
N SER A 197 -10.27 13.89 -10.42
CA SER A 197 -11.49 13.60 -9.69
C SER A 197 -11.62 14.46 -8.44
N LEU A 198 -10.53 14.60 -7.66
CA LEU A 198 -10.52 15.43 -6.45
C LEU A 198 -10.83 16.90 -6.77
N ILE A 199 -10.14 17.46 -7.75
CA ILE A 199 -10.34 18.85 -8.19
C ILE A 199 -11.78 19.03 -8.71
N GLY A 200 -12.26 18.08 -9.52
CA GLY A 200 -13.61 18.13 -10.07
C GLY A 200 -14.71 18.02 -9.00
N PHE A 201 -14.46 17.36 -7.87
CA PHE A 201 -15.37 17.35 -6.72
C PHE A 201 -15.36 18.65 -5.93
N LEU A 202 -14.23 19.35 -5.89
CA LEU A 202 -14.11 20.64 -5.17
C LEU A 202 -14.82 21.78 -5.91
N ILE A 203 -14.91 21.73 -7.22
CA ILE A 203 -15.56 22.76 -8.05
C ILE A 203 -17.06 22.43 -8.19
N PRO A 204 -17.98 23.26 -7.68
CA PRO A 204 -19.42 22.97 -7.70
C PRO A 204 -19.98 22.73 -9.12
N LEU A 205 -19.44 23.42 -10.12
CA LEU A 205 -19.87 23.30 -11.53
C LEU A 205 -19.54 21.94 -12.16
N THR A 206 -18.39 21.35 -11.81
CA THR A 206 -17.92 20.08 -12.38
C THR A 206 -18.32 18.86 -11.54
N ARG A 207 -18.76 19.08 -10.29
CA ARG A 207 -19.17 18.01 -9.39
C ARG A 207 -20.22 17.05 -9.97
N PRO A 208 -21.33 17.51 -10.63
CA PRO A 208 -22.32 16.59 -11.21
C PRO A 208 -21.73 15.70 -12.29
N PHE A 209 -20.85 16.25 -13.13
CA PHE A 209 -20.18 15.52 -14.21
C PHE A 209 -19.24 14.43 -13.65
N VAL A 210 -18.37 14.80 -12.71
CA VAL A 210 -17.44 13.85 -12.08
C VAL A 210 -18.19 12.78 -11.30
N SER A 211 -19.24 13.14 -10.56
CA SER A 211 -20.07 12.18 -9.82
C SER A 211 -20.82 11.21 -10.74
N SER A 212 -21.27 11.67 -11.92
CA SER A 212 -21.90 10.82 -12.92
C SER A 212 -20.93 9.79 -13.50
N ILE A 213 -19.71 10.19 -13.83
CA ILE A 213 -18.69 9.28 -14.37
C ILE A 213 -18.23 8.27 -13.32
N LEU A 214 -17.79 8.75 -12.16
CA LEU A 214 -17.27 7.88 -11.08
C LEU A 214 -18.36 7.08 -10.37
N GLY A 215 -19.60 7.57 -10.38
CA GLY A 215 -20.77 6.86 -9.89
C GLY A 215 -21.24 5.75 -10.83
N ASN A 216 -20.75 5.72 -12.07
CA ASN A 216 -21.05 4.64 -12.98
C ASN A 216 -20.36 3.36 -12.50
N PHE A 217 -21.15 2.30 -12.32
CA PHE A 217 -20.69 1.03 -11.79
C PHE A 217 -19.55 0.42 -12.61
N TRP A 218 -19.67 0.42 -13.93
CA TRP A 218 -18.66 -0.17 -14.81
C TRP A 218 -17.35 0.59 -14.79
N VAL A 219 -17.42 1.92 -14.73
CA VAL A 219 -16.23 2.78 -14.62
C VAL A 219 -15.54 2.55 -13.26
N SER A 220 -16.31 2.51 -12.18
CA SER A 220 -15.79 2.26 -10.84
C SER A 220 -15.09 0.91 -10.74
N ILE A 221 -15.71 -0.18 -11.26
CA ILE A 221 -15.07 -1.51 -11.30
C ILE A 221 -13.81 -1.48 -12.17
N ALA A 222 -13.86 -0.91 -13.37
CA ALA A 222 -12.71 -0.86 -14.25
C ALA A 222 -11.51 -0.16 -13.59
N LEU A 223 -11.72 0.96 -12.92
CA LEU A 223 -10.69 1.68 -12.18
C LEU A 223 -10.15 0.88 -10.99
N THR A 224 -11.03 0.17 -10.28
CA THR A 224 -10.62 -0.67 -9.15
C THR A 224 -9.78 -1.87 -9.64
N VAL A 225 -10.20 -2.55 -10.70
CA VAL A 225 -9.46 -3.66 -11.30
C VAL A 225 -8.11 -3.18 -11.86
N LEU A 226 -8.08 -2.06 -12.56
CA LEU A 226 -6.83 -1.46 -13.04
C LEU A 226 -5.88 -1.15 -11.88
N SER A 227 -6.39 -0.55 -10.81
CA SER A 227 -5.60 -0.28 -9.59
C SER A 227 -5.08 -1.58 -8.94
N LEU A 228 -5.87 -2.65 -8.93
CA LEU A 228 -5.46 -3.96 -8.41
C LEU A 228 -4.34 -4.56 -9.27
N ILE A 229 -4.45 -4.50 -10.60
CA ILE A 229 -3.39 -4.96 -11.51
C ILE A 229 -2.09 -4.20 -11.24
N ILE A 230 -2.17 -2.87 -11.11
CA ILE A 230 -1.00 -2.03 -10.80
C ILE A 230 -0.39 -2.45 -9.46
N ALA A 231 -1.19 -2.69 -8.42
CA ALA A 231 -0.70 -3.13 -7.12
C ALA A 231 0.00 -4.51 -7.21
N CYS A 232 -0.52 -5.46 -7.99
CA CYS A 232 0.13 -6.75 -8.24
C CYS A 232 1.48 -6.59 -8.97
N LEU A 233 1.57 -5.69 -9.94
CA LEU A 233 2.83 -5.39 -10.63
C LEU A 233 3.85 -4.72 -9.69
N PHE A 234 3.38 -3.87 -8.75
CA PHE A 234 4.24 -3.30 -7.69
C PHE A 234 4.78 -4.38 -6.77
N LEU A 235 3.95 -5.37 -6.39
CA LEU A 235 4.39 -6.50 -5.57
C LEU A 235 5.58 -7.25 -6.19
N ILE A 236 5.52 -7.50 -7.50
CA ILE A 236 6.64 -8.12 -8.24
C ILE A 236 7.88 -7.21 -8.21
N SER A 237 7.69 -5.91 -8.36
CA SER A 237 8.80 -4.95 -8.25
C SER A 237 9.41 -4.93 -6.84
N ASP A 238 8.58 -5.11 -5.80
CA ASP A 238 9.05 -5.15 -4.41
C ASP A 238 9.91 -6.40 -4.14
N PHE A 239 9.53 -7.56 -4.69
CA PHE A 239 10.38 -8.76 -4.62
C PHE A 239 11.75 -8.54 -5.29
N ALA A 240 11.79 -7.93 -6.47
CA ALA A 240 13.05 -7.62 -7.14
C ALA A 240 13.92 -6.61 -6.37
N VAL A 241 13.32 -5.73 -5.58
CA VAL A 241 14.09 -4.82 -4.71
C VAL A 241 14.63 -5.56 -3.49
N ILE A 242 13.86 -6.49 -2.92
CA ILE A 242 14.31 -7.34 -1.81
C ILE A 242 15.53 -8.16 -2.25
N ASP A 243 15.46 -8.80 -3.42
CA ASP A 243 16.60 -9.54 -3.98
C ASP A 243 17.82 -8.64 -4.14
N HIS A 244 17.62 -7.44 -4.70
CA HIS A 244 18.71 -6.47 -4.85
C HIS A 244 19.36 -6.09 -3.51
N VAL A 245 18.58 -5.91 -2.46
CA VAL A 245 19.06 -5.57 -1.10
C VAL A 245 19.86 -6.72 -0.50
N VAL A 246 19.39 -7.96 -0.67
CA VAL A 246 20.03 -9.14 -0.06
C VAL A 246 21.25 -9.60 -0.86
N GLU A 247 21.16 -9.68 -2.18
CA GLU A 247 22.25 -10.12 -3.05
C GLU A 247 23.45 -9.17 -3.01
N ASN A 248 23.20 -7.86 -2.92
CA ASN A 248 24.26 -6.87 -2.79
C ASN A 248 24.75 -6.69 -1.34
N ARG A 249 24.33 -7.55 -0.41
CA ARG A 249 24.73 -7.50 1.01
C ARG A 249 24.58 -6.09 1.62
N MET A 250 23.46 -5.41 1.34
CA MET A 250 23.24 -4.08 1.88
C MET A 250 23.12 -4.11 3.42
N PRO A 251 23.45 -3.01 4.12
CA PRO A 251 23.32 -2.92 5.58
C PRO A 251 21.91 -3.26 6.08
N ALA A 252 21.83 -3.89 7.28
CA ALA A 252 20.57 -4.34 7.88
C ALA A 252 19.54 -3.22 8.11
N LYS A 253 19.95 -1.96 8.13
CA LYS A 253 19.04 -0.79 8.21
C LYS A 253 18.06 -0.73 7.03
N TYR A 254 18.43 -1.24 5.86
CA TYR A 254 17.57 -1.27 4.67
C TYR A 254 16.48 -2.34 4.73
N GLU A 255 16.56 -3.30 5.65
CA GLU A 255 15.53 -4.31 5.85
C GLU A 255 14.18 -3.69 6.24
N TRP A 256 14.19 -2.68 7.13
CA TRP A 256 12.96 -1.98 7.52
C TRP A 256 12.26 -1.32 6.34
N MET A 257 13.05 -0.74 5.45
CA MET A 257 12.57 -0.06 4.26
C MET A 257 11.96 -1.05 3.25
N ALA A 258 12.65 -2.18 3.00
CA ALA A 258 12.17 -3.24 2.12
C ALA A 258 10.90 -3.90 2.70
N SER A 259 10.90 -4.19 4.01
CA SER A 259 9.76 -4.81 4.71
C SER A 259 8.52 -3.92 4.71
N PHE A 260 8.69 -2.62 4.96
CA PHE A 260 7.58 -1.67 4.94
C PHE A 260 7.00 -1.50 3.54
N GLY A 261 7.86 -1.41 2.50
CA GLY A 261 7.41 -1.36 1.12
C GLY A 261 6.57 -2.57 0.74
N LEU A 262 7.03 -3.77 1.07
CA LEU A 262 6.30 -5.02 0.82
C LEU A 262 4.96 -5.07 1.59
N ALA A 263 4.96 -4.74 2.89
CA ALA A 263 3.74 -4.71 3.70
C ALA A 263 2.73 -3.70 3.16
N PHE A 264 3.19 -2.51 2.76
CA PHE A 264 2.36 -1.48 2.13
C PHE A 264 1.65 -2.00 0.88
N THR A 265 2.38 -2.66 -0.01
CA THR A 265 1.82 -3.20 -1.26
C THR A 265 0.82 -4.33 -1.00
N ILE A 266 1.10 -5.22 -0.05
CA ILE A 266 0.16 -6.28 0.36
C ILE A 266 -1.14 -5.68 0.91
N LEU A 267 -1.06 -4.66 1.78
CA LEU A 267 -2.23 -3.96 2.31
C LEU A 267 -3.01 -3.24 1.20
N TRP A 268 -2.32 -2.65 0.23
CA TRP A 268 -2.97 -2.02 -0.93
C TRP A 268 -3.76 -3.03 -1.76
N ILE A 269 -3.18 -4.21 -2.05
CA ILE A 269 -3.87 -5.31 -2.75
C ILE A 269 -5.13 -5.72 -1.96
N TYR A 270 -5.00 -5.92 -0.65
CA TYR A 270 -6.13 -6.28 0.22
C TYR A 270 -7.28 -5.26 0.14
N VAL A 271 -6.96 -3.96 0.29
CA VAL A 271 -7.96 -2.89 0.23
C VAL A 271 -8.65 -2.83 -1.14
N LYS A 272 -7.91 -3.07 -2.24
CA LYS A 272 -8.49 -3.08 -3.59
C LYS A 272 -9.37 -4.29 -3.84
N ILE A 273 -9.02 -5.46 -3.33
CA ILE A 273 -9.87 -6.66 -3.37
C ILE A 273 -11.14 -6.43 -2.55
N LEU A 274 -11.01 -5.92 -1.33
CA LEU A 274 -12.16 -5.60 -0.48
C LEU A 274 -13.08 -4.58 -1.16
N ASP A 275 -12.53 -3.52 -1.74
CA ASP A 275 -13.29 -2.51 -2.49
C ASP A 275 -14.03 -3.09 -3.69
N LEU A 276 -13.41 -4.03 -4.42
CA LEU A 276 -14.04 -4.73 -5.53
C LEU A 276 -15.23 -5.59 -5.06
N LEU A 277 -15.03 -6.34 -3.97
CA LEU A 277 -16.10 -7.17 -3.38
C LEU A 277 -17.29 -6.33 -2.89
N ILE A 278 -17.01 -5.20 -2.25
CA ILE A 278 -18.03 -4.23 -1.79
C ILE A 278 -18.83 -3.71 -2.99
N GLN A 279 -18.17 -3.37 -4.10
CA GLN A 279 -18.86 -2.88 -5.29
C GLN A 279 -19.77 -3.93 -5.92
N ILE A 280 -19.32 -5.19 -6.02
CA ILE A 280 -20.09 -6.28 -6.61
C ILE A 280 -21.33 -6.58 -5.76
N VAL A 281 -21.16 -6.74 -4.45
CA VAL A 281 -22.27 -7.04 -3.53
C VAL A 281 -23.22 -5.85 -3.40
N GLY A 282 -22.70 -4.62 -3.36
CA GLY A 282 -23.51 -3.41 -3.27
C GLY A 282 -24.38 -3.17 -4.51
N LYS A 283 -23.99 -3.65 -5.70
CA LYS A 283 -24.85 -3.61 -6.89
C LYS A 283 -26.00 -4.62 -6.82
N SER A 284 -25.74 -5.80 -6.25
CA SER A 284 -26.77 -6.85 -6.13
C SER A 284 -27.91 -6.46 -5.17
N LYS A 285 -27.73 -5.40 -4.37
CA LYS A 285 -28.75 -4.88 -3.45
C LYS A 285 -29.67 -3.82 -4.05
N LYS A 286 -29.34 -3.28 -5.22
CA LYS A 286 -30.18 -2.32 -5.96
C LYS A 286 -31.06 -3.04 -6.96
#